data_f1e9329b3968291b08a3c00d31e80330
#
_entry.id   f1e9329b3968291b08a3c00d31e80330
#
_cell.length_a   1.000
_cell.length_b   1.000
_cell.length_c   1.000
_cell.angle_alpha   90.00
_cell.angle_beta   90.00
_cell.angle_gamma   90.00
#
_symmetry.space_group_name_H-M   'P 1'
#
loop_
_entity.id
_entity.type
_entity.pdbx_description
1 polymer ?
#
loop_
_entity_poly.entity_id
_entity_poly.type
_entity_poly.pdbx_seq_one_letter_code
_entity_poly.pdbx_strand_id
1 'polypeptide(L)'
;MLVLPACCRYLWHKPALRYETNMAPKSDIEIARAAQKRPIQEIGARLGIPEADLLPFGHDKAKVGAEFIAGLKDRPNGKLVLVTAINPTPAGEGKTTTTVGLGDGLARIGKKAAICIREASLGPCFGMKGGAAGGGYAQVVPMEDMNLHFTGDFHAITSAHNLLAAMIDNHIYWGNELGIDPRRVSWRRVTDMNDRALRDMVCSLGGVANGYPRQTGFDITVASEVMAILCLATDIHDLQKRLGDIIVGYTRDRAPVHARDLKADGAMTVLLKDALQPNLVQTLENTPAFVHGGPFANIAHGCNSVMATTTALKLADYVVTEAGFGADLGAEKFMNIKCRKAGLAPSAVVIVATVRALKMNGGVAKADLGAENADAVRAGCANLGRHIENVKSFGVPAVVAINHFAGDTEAEIAAVQEFVSHQGSEAILCRHWADGSAGIEALAQRVVALAEADHHGFAPLYPDEMGLFHKIETIAKRIYRAGEVIADRKIRDQLHGWEQAGYGNLPICMAKTQYSFTTDPNVRGAPEGHSVPIREVRLAAGAGFVVAICGEIMTMPGLPGKPAAETIGLNPEGQIEGLF
;
A
#
# COMPACT_ATOMS: atom_id res chain seq x y z
N MET A 1 86.19 -17.07 36.80
CA MET A 1 85.65 -18.37 36.37
C MET A 1 84.17 -18.35 36.68
N LEU A 2 83.37 -17.96 35.74
CA LEU A 2 81.89 -17.93 35.86
C LEU A 2 81.33 -18.43 34.55
N VAL A 3 80.65 -19.52 34.67
CA VAL A 3 79.91 -20.18 33.54
C VAL A 3 78.55 -19.57 33.47
N LEU A 4 78.16 -19.07 32.29
CA LEU A 4 76.77 -18.64 31.93
C LEU A 4 76.00 -19.81 31.34
N PRO A 5 74.72 -20.03 31.75
CA PRO A 5 73.87 -21.01 31.05
C PRO A 5 72.97 -20.36 29.99
N ALA A 6 72.66 -21.19 29.01
CA ALA A 6 71.90 -20.92 27.77
C ALA A 6 70.46 -20.42 27.97
N CYS A 7 70.07 -19.46 27.17
CA CYS A 7 68.73 -18.87 27.08
C CYS A 7 67.82 -19.75 26.25
N CYS A 8 66.81 -20.39 26.85
CA CYS A 8 65.70 -21.07 26.17
C CYS A 8 64.74 -20.04 25.56
N ARG A 9 64.62 -20.06 24.23
CA ARG A 9 63.54 -19.36 23.52
C ARG A 9 62.24 -20.14 23.68
N TYR A 10 61.30 -19.60 24.44
CA TYR A 10 59.90 -20.00 24.42
C TYR A 10 59.18 -19.27 23.30
N LEU A 11 58.81 -20.01 22.22
CA LEU A 11 57.86 -19.60 21.21
C LEU A 11 56.45 -19.67 21.82
N TRP A 12 55.87 -18.53 22.09
CA TRP A 12 54.43 -18.43 22.42
C TRP A 12 53.63 -18.56 21.12
N HIS A 13 53.04 -19.73 20.90
CA HIS A 13 51.91 -19.87 19.96
C HIS A 13 50.70 -19.25 20.66
N LYS A 14 50.23 -18.09 20.16
CA LYS A 14 48.90 -17.58 20.48
C LYS A 14 47.90 -18.44 19.72
N PRO A 15 46.93 -19.11 20.37
CA PRO A 15 45.82 -19.70 19.66
C PRO A 15 45.02 -18.56 19.00
N ALA A 16 44.76 -18.64 17.69
CA ALA A 16 43.82 -17.81 17.01
C ALA A 16 42.44 -18.09 17.60
N LEU A 17 41.90 -17.17 18.39
CA LEU A 17 40.51 -17.16 18.79
C LEU A 17 39.68 -16.97 17.51
N ARG A 18 39.17 -18.06 16.93
CA ARG A 18 38.04 -18.03 16.02
C ARG A 18 36.82 -17.66 16.85
N TYR A 19 36.45 -16.41 16.81
CA TYR A 19 35.09 -16.00 17.16
C TYR A 19 34.16 -16.44 16.03
N GLU A 20 33.73 -17.69 16.05
CA GLU A 20 32.50 -18.08 15.40
C GLU A 20 31.35 -17.60 16.28
N THR A 21 30.97 -16.35 16.12
CA THR A 21 29.67 -15.88 16.62
C THR A 21 28.62 -16.33 15.61
N ASN A 22 28.14 -17.55 15.77
CA ASN A 22 26.89 -18.03 15.19
C ASN A 22 25.74 -17.36 15.96
N MET A 23 25.64 -16.02 15.90
CA MET A 23 24.47 -15.29 16.39
C MET A 23 23.40 -15.43 15.31
N ALA A 24 22.23 -15.93 15.68
CA ALA A 24 21.05 -15.87 14.83
C ALA A 24 20.86 -14.42 14.34
N PRO A 25 20.43 -14.21 13.08
CA PRO A 25 20.18 -12.87 12.59
C PRO A 25 19.17 -12.16 13.50
N LYS A 26 19.44 -10.90 13.84
CA LYS A 26 18.52 -10.09 14.65
C LYS A 26 17.16 -10.01 13.96
N SER A 27 16.10 -10.03 14.76
CA SER A 27 14.74 -9.79 14.28
C SER A 27 14.54 -8.33 13.87
N ASP A 28 13.52 -8.07 13.06
CA ASP A 28 13.23 -6.71 12.57
C ASP A 28 12.99 -5.72 13.72
N ILE A 29 12.30 -6.15 14.80
CA ILE A 29 12.07 -5.31 15.98
C ILE A 29 13.38 -5.03 16.76
N GLU A 30 14.30 -5.99 16.86
CA GLU A 30 15.61 -5.78 17.51
C GLU A 30 16.47 -4.79 16.72
N ILE A 31 16.44 -4.86 15.39
CA ILE A 31 17.12 -3.91 14.50
C ILE A 31 16.50 -2.52 14.66
N ALA A 32 15.19 -2.41 14.66
CA ALA A 32 14.48 -1.13 14.82
C ALA A 32 14.76 -0.47 16.18
N ARG A 33 14.80 -1.24 17.27
CA ARG A 33 15.14 -0.75 18.62
C ARG A 33 16.58 -0.28 18.75
N ALA A 34 17.49 -0.91 18.02
CA ALA A 34 18.90 -0.52 18.01
C ALA A 34 19.17 0.75 17.17
N ALA A 35 18.18 1.27 16.46
CA ALA A 35 18.32 2.41 15.58
C ALA A 35 18.69 3.70 16.33
N GLN A 36 19.65 4.44 15.79
CA GLN A 36 20.02 5.78 16.29
C GLN A 36 19.12 6.82 15.59
N LYS A 37 17.92 6.99 16.15
CA LYS A 37 16.95 7.97 15.64
C LYS A 37 17.42 9.40 15.92
N ARG A 38 17.21 10.29 14.95
CA ARG A 38 17.39 11.73 15.12
C ARG A 38 16.10 12.39 15.59
N PRO A 39 16.16 13.51 16.28
CA PRO A 39 14.99 14.33 16.56
C PRO A 39 14.23 14.64 15.25
N ILE A 40 12.90 14.57 15.29
CA ILE A 40 12.09 14.72 14.07
C ILE A 40 12.25 16.10 13.41
N GLN A 41 12.60 17.13 14.18
CA GLN A 41 12.92 18.46 13.69
C GLN A 41 14.13 18.46 12.75
N GLU A 42 15.17 17.65 13.06
CA GLU A 42 16.34 17.50 12.19
C GLU A 42 15.97 16.80 10.87
N ILE A 43 15.05 15.84 10.93
CA ILE A 43 14.54 15.16 9.73
C ILE A 43 13.71 16.13 8.88
N GLY A 44 12.85 16.94 9.50
CA GLY A 44 12.12 18.01 8.82
C GLY A 44 13.04 19.03 8.16
N ALA A 45 14.10 19.44 8.86
CA ALA A 45 15.08 20.39 8.34
C ALA A 45 15.81 19.89 7.08
N ARG A 46 16.06 18.57 6.94
CA ARG A 46 16.61 17.97 5.71
C ARG A 46 15.71 18.19 4.49
N LEU A 47 14.40 18.26 4.68
CA LEU A 47 13.43 18.58 3.65
C LEU A 47 13.19 20.09 3.50
N GLY A 48 13.70 20.91 4.42
CA GLY A 48 13.45 22.34 4.48
C GLY A 48 12.08 22.69 5.09
N ILE A 49 11.58 21.84 5.99
CA ILE A 49 10.38 22.09 6.79
C ILE A 49 10.84 22.84 8.05
N PRO A 50 10.36 24.07 8.31
CA PRO A 50 10.63 24.78 9.56
C PRO A 50 10.08 24.03 10.77
N GLU A 51 10.76 24.12 11.92
CA GLU A 51 10.31 23.49 13.15
C GLU A 51 8.90 23.94 13.57
N ALA A 52 8.59 25.22 13.34
CA ALA A 52 7.28 25.78 13.65
C ALA A 52 6.12 25.16 12.85
N ASP A 53 6.41 24.55 11.70
CA ASP A 53 5.44 23.89 10.81
C ASP A 53 5.33 22.38 11.06
N LEU A 54 6.08 21.85 12.04
CA LEU A 54 5.98 20.49 12.51
C LEU A 54 5.11 20.42 13.77
N LEU A 55 4.17 19.49 13.81
CA LEU A 55 3.33 19.17 14.97
C LEU A 55 3.86 17.86 15.57
N PRO A 56 4.73 17.91 16.62
CA PRO A 56 5.40 16.72 17.15
C PRO A 56 4.43 15.76 17.86
N PHE A 57 4.62 14.48 17.60
CA PHE A 57 4.04 13.37 18.35
C PHE A 57 5.16 12.59 19.05
N GLY A 58 5.71 13.14 20.14
CA GLY A 58 6.94 12.69 20.77
C GLY A 58 8.18 13.21 20.03
N HIS A 59 9.29 12.47 20.13
CA HIS A 59 10.60 12.90 19.58
C HIS A 59 10.85 12.43 18.15
N ASP A 60 10.19 11.36 17.72
CA ASP A 60 10.54 10.57 16.53
C ASP A 60 9.57 10.74 15.37
N LYS A 61 8.45 11.41 15.59
CA LYS A 61 7.39 11.58 14.57
C LYS A 61 6.70 12.93 14.73
N ALA A 62 6.23 13.49 13.61
CA ALA A 62 5.47 14.73 13.59
C ALA A 62 4.49 14.73 12.42
N LYS A 63 3.41 15.51 12.52
CA LYS A 63 2.63 15.88 11.35
C LYS A 63 3.19 17.15 10.72
N VAL A 64 3.03 17.27 9.39
CA VAL A 64 3.41 18.49 8.66
C VAL A 64 2.20 19.42 8.58
N GLY A 65 2.37 20.67 9.00
CA GLY A 65 1.30 21.65 9.10
C GLY A 65 0.63 21.97 7.75
N ALA A 66 -0.69 22.08 7.75
CA ALA A 66 -1.49 22.32 6.55
C ALA A 66 -1.15 23.64 5.85
N GLU A 67 -0.87 24.71 6.62
CA GLU A 67 -0.50 26.02 6.07
C GLU A 67 0.84 25.96 5.33
N PHE A 68 1.84 25.28 5.87
CA PHE A 68 3.10 25.03 5.20
C PHE A 68 2.90 24.28 3.89
N ILE A 69 2.10 23.19 3.90
CA ILE A 69 1.79 22.40 2.71
C ILE A 69 1.14 23.27 1.63
N ALA A 70 0.16 24.10 2.01
CA ALA A 70 -0.51 25.02 1.08
C ALA A 70 0.49 26.01 0.43
N GLY A 71 1.50 26.46 1.18
CA GLY A 71 2.57 27.33 0.72
C GLY A 71 3.54 26.68 -0.29
N LEU A 72 3.52 25.33 -0.44
CA LEU A 72 4.38 24.61 -1.37
C LEU A 72 3.87 24.59 -2.82
N LYS A 73 2.65 25.03 -3.08
CA LYS A 73 1.91 24.84 -4.34
C LYS A 73 2.75 25.17 -5.59
N ASP A 74 3.47 26.28 -5.57
CA ASP A 74 4.20 26.80 -6.73
C ASP A 74 5.64 26.24 -6.85
N ARG A 75 6.09 25.42 -5.90
CA ARG A 75 7.40 24.76 -6.02
C ARG A 75 7.38 23.71 -7.13
N PRO A 76 8.49 23.52 -7.86
CA PRO A 76 8.58 22.43 -8.84
C PRO A 76 8.48 21.06 -8.14
N ASN A 77 7.98 20.08 -8.87
CA ASN A 77 7.96 18.68 -8.40
C ASN A 77 9.31 18.01 -8.64
N GLY A 78 9.74 17.20 -7.68
CA GLY A 78 10.78 16.20 -7.90
C GLY A 78 10.30 15.03 -8.76
N LYS A 79 11.17 14.04 -8.94
CA LYS A 79 10.91 12.82 -9.71
C LYS A 79 10.14 11.79 -8.87
N LEU A 80 9.02 11.30 -9.40
CA LEU A 80 8.21 10.29 -8.74
C LEU A 80 8.63 8.89 -9.20
N VAL A 81 9.02 8.03 -8.26
CA VAL A 81 9.39 6.63 -8.50
C VAL A 81 8.37 5.72 -7.84
N LEU A 82 7.73 4.86 -8.62
CA LEU A 82 6.78 3.88 -8.11
C LEU A 82 7.47 2.53 -7.92
N VAL A 83 7.35 1.95 -6.73
CA VAL A 83 7.72 0.56 -6.45
C VAL A 83 6.48 -0.31 -6.45
N THR A 84 6.47 -1.33 -7.27
CA THR A 84 5.44 -2.35 -7.37
C THR A 84 6.09 -3.74 -7.37
N ALA A 85 5.34 -4.81 -7.62
CA ALA A 85 5.90 -6.16 -7.69
C ALA A 85 5.15 -7.04 -8.69
N ILE A 86 5.64 -8.26 -8.84
CA ILE A 86 4.89 -9.38 -9.44
C ILE A 86 3.69 -9.75 -8.56
N ASN A 87 2.81 -10.65 -9.02
CA ASN A 87 1.70 -11.12 -8.19
C ASN A 87 2.23 -11.68 -6.86
N PRO A 88 1.62 -11.28 -5.71
CA PRO A 88 2.09 -11.73 -4.40
C PRO A 88 1.96 -13.25 -4.24
N THR A 89 2.92 -13.80 -3.51
CA THR A 89 2.95 -15.21 -3.15
C THR A 89 3.06 -15.37 -1.63
N PRO A 90 2.74 -16.54 -1.06
CA PRO A 90 3.00 -16.80 0.35
C PRO A 90 4.49 -16.73 0.76
N ALA A 91 5.40 -16.60 -0.20
CA ALA A 91 6.83 -16.43 0.04
C ALA A 91 7.21 -14.96 0.34
N GLY A 92 6.35 -14.01 -0.06
CA GLY A 92 6.58 -12.57 0.07
C GLY A 92 7.53 -12.01 -1.02
N GLU A 93 7.32 -10.76 -1.41
CA GLU A 93 8.12 -10.07 -2.43
C GLU A 93 9.01 -8.96 -1.87
N GLY A 94 8.66 -8.40 -0.70
CA GLY A 94 9.45 -7.37 -0.03
C GLY A 94 9.35 -5.98 -0.67
N LYS A 95 8.17 -5.59 -1.17
CA LYS A 95 7.96 -4.25 -1.77
C LYS A 95 8.33 -3.10 -0.84
N THR A 96 7.78 -3.08 0.37
CA THR A 96 8.03 -2.00 1.34
C THR A 96 9.50 -1.95 1.71
N THR A 97 10.14 -3.10 1.94
CA THR A 97 11.59 -3.19 2.19
C THR A 97 12.39 -2.59 1.02
N THR A 98 12.01 -2.90 -0.23
CA THR A 98 12.66 -2.33 -1.43
C THR A 98 12.37 -0.83 -1.55
N THR A 99 11.17 -0.37 -1.22
CA THR A 99 10.80 1.06 -1.24
C THR A 99 11.66 1.86 -0.27
N VAL A 100 11.81 1.36 0.95
CA VAL A 100 12.64 1.98 1.99
C VAL A 100 14.11 1.93 1.61
N GLY A 101 14.62 0.75 1.24
CA GLY A 101 16.00 0.58 0.82
C GLY A 101 16.37 1.47 -0.39
N LEU A 102 15.47 1.62 -1.37
CA LEU A 102 15.71 2.50 -2.52
C LEU A 102 15.77 3.97 -2.10
N GLY A 103 14.91 4.41 -1.18
CA GLY A 103 14.98 5.76 -0.62
C GLY A 103 16.33 6.03 0.05
N ASP A 104 16.80 5.09 0.89
CA ASP A 104 18.12 5.16 1.51
C ASP A 104 19.25 5.07 0.47
N GLY A 105 19.12 4.21 -0.55
CA GLY A 105 20.07 4.09 -1.66
C GLY A 105 20.21 5.38 -2.47
N LEU A 106 19.11 6.07 -2.74
CA LEU A 106 19.12 7.40 -3.39
C LEU A 106 19.82 8.45 -2.50
N ALA A 107 19.54 8.45 -1.19
CA ALA A 107 20.21 9.34 -0.25
C ALA A 107 21.72 9.05 -0.18
N ARG A 108 22.12 7.76 -0.20
CA ARG A 108 23.51 7.30 -0.20
C ARG A 108 24.30 7.84 -1.40
N ILE A 109 23.69 7.86 -2.60
CA ILE A 109 24.33 8.43 -3.82
C ILE A 109 24.19 9.95 -3.92
N GLY A 110 23.82 10.64 -2.83
CA GLY A 110 23.79 12.10 -2.72
C GLY A 110 22.54 12.76 -3.27
N LYS A 111 21.46 12.02 -3.56
CA LYS A 111 20.18 12.62 -4.00
C LYS A 111 19.33 13.01 -2.78
N LYS A 112 18.61 14.11 -2.85
CA LYS A 112 17.63 14.50 -1.83
C LYS A 112 16.38 13.67 -2.03
N ALA A 113 16.25 12.60 -1.25
CA ALA A 113 15.18 11.62 -1.36
C ALA A 113 14.18 11.73 -0.21
N ALA A 114 12.91 11.39 -0.50
CA ALA A 114 11.87 11.13 0.49
C ALA A 114 11.09 9.88 0.10
N ILE A 115 10.55 9.19 1.12
CA ILE A 115 9.79 7.96 0.96
C ILE A 115 8.33 8.26 1.31
N CYS A 116 7.38 7.66 0.59
CA CYS A 116 5.95 7.77 0.88
C CYS A 116 5.33 6.38 0.93
N ILE A 117 4.93 5.93 2.12
CA ILE A 117 4.32 4.61 2.33
C ILE A 117 2.97 4.71 3.05
N ARG A 118 2.24 3.59 3.07
CA ARG A 118 0.98 3.49 3.80
C ARG A 118 1.23 3.23 5.27
N GLU A 119 0.27 3.66 6.09
CA GLU A 119 0.16 3.28 7.49
C GLU A 119 -0.39 1.85 7.61
N ALA A 120 0.03 1.12 8.64
CA ALA A 120 -0.44 -0.24 8.91
C ALA A 120 -1.82 -0.25 9.56
N SER A 121 -2.65 -1.26 9.21
CA SER A 121 -3.92 -1.55 9.87
C SER A 121 -3.74 -2.60 10.95
N LEU A 122 -4.41 -2.44 12.08
CA LEU A 122 -4.36 -3.38 13.21
C LEU A 122 -4.85 -4.78 12.83
N GLY A 123 -5.87 -4.88 11.98
CA GLY A 123 -6.40 -6.17 11.56
C GLY A 123 -5.34 -7.09 10.94
N PRO A 124 -4.61 -6.69 9.89
CA PRO A 124 -3.46 -7.43 9.38
C PRO A 124 -2.34 -7.66 10.40
N CYS A 125 -1.99 -6.65 11.22
CA CYS A 125 -0.91 -6.77 12.21
C CYS A 125 -1.18 -7.86 13.24
N PHE A 126 -2.39 -7.94 13.76
CA PHE A 126 -2.80 -8.96 14.74
C PHE A 126 -3.32 -10.25 14.10
N GLY A 127 -3.61 -10.22 12.78
CA GLY A 127 -4.13 -11.38 12.03
C GLY A 127 -3.05 -12.25 11.42
N MET A 128 -2.53 -11.80 10.28
CA MET A 128 -1.68 -12.63 9.41
C MET A 128 -0.29 -12.03 9.19
N LYS A 129 0.36 -11.44 10.12
CA LYS A 129 1.70 -10.89 9.92
C LYS A 129 1.80 -9.94 8.69
N GLY A 130 2.20 -8.73 8.90
CA GLY A 130 2.40 -7.77 7.83
C GLY A 130 2.39 -6.34 8.31
N GLY A 131 3.47 -5.91 8.97
CA GLY A 131 3.75 -4.51 9.25
C GLY A 131 4.02 -3.73 7.96
N ALA A 132 3.87 -2.41 8.03
CA ALA A 132 4.13 -1.50 6.92
C ALA A 132 5.48 -0.78 7.02
N ALA A 133 6.40 -1.25 7.87
CA ALA A 133 7.66 -0.54 8.18
C ALA A 133 8.86 -0.95 7.31
N GLY A 134 8.75 -2.01 6.51
CA GLY A 134 9.90 -2.64 5.82
C GLY A 134 10.45 -3.82 6.62
N GLY A 135 11.72 -4.19 6.45
CA GLY A 135 12.35 -5.29 7.16
C GLY A 135 13.88 -5.28 7.04
N GLY A 136 14.56 -6.00 7.95
CA GLY A 136 16.01 -6.01 8.03
C GLY A 136 16.58 -4.61 8.26
N TYR A 137 17.61 -4.27 7.52
CA TYR A 137 18.23 -2.96 7.56
C TYR A 137 17.58 -1.91 6.64
N ALA A 138 16.45 -2.23 6.03
CA ALA A 138 15.63 -1.30 5.24
C ALA A 138 14.25 -1.11 5.90
N GLN A 139 14.22 -0.37 7.00
CA GLN A 139 13.03 -0.11 7.81
C GLN A 139 12.80 1.38 8.06
N VAL A 140 11.54 1.76 8.23
CA VAL A 140 11.10 3.04 8.78
C VAL A 140 10.87 2.89 10.28
N VAL A 141 11.30 3.87 11.06
CA VAL A 141 11.18 3.90 12.52
C VAL A 141 10.45 5.17 12.99
N PRO A 142 9.67 5.08 14.08
CA PRO A 142 9.52 3.98 15.06
C PRO A 142 8.55 2.88 14.57
N MET A 143 9.06 1.67 14.39
CA MET A 143 8.31 0.57 13.77
C MET A 143 7.13 0.10 14.65
N GLU A 144 7.33 0.01 15.97
CA GLU A 144 6.30 -0.44 16.92
C GLU A 144 5.08 0.51 16.89
N ASP A 145 5.30 1.82 16.98
CA ASP A 145 4.22 2.82 16.94
C ASP A 145 3.45 2.77 15.61
N MET A 146 4.18 2.65 14.48
CA MET A 146 3.58 2.60 13.15
C MET A 146 2.68 1.40 12.94
N ASN A 147 2.97 0.27 13.58
CA ASN A 147 2.20 -0.97 13.46
C ASN A 147 1.07 -1.08 14.49
N LEU A 148 0.99 -0.17 15.46
CA LEU A 148 -0.02 -0.15 16.52
C LEU A 148 -0.85 1.15 16.48
N HIS A 149 -0.62 2.06 17.41
CA HIS A 149 -1.29 3.36 17.47
C HIS A 149 -0.31 4.46 17.10
N PHE A 150 -0.29 4.84 15.82
CA PHE A 150 0.72 5.73 15.28
C PHE A 150 0.51 7.19 15.71
N THR A 151 -0.44 7.88 15.05
CA THR A 151 -0.80 9.27 15.35
C THR A 151 -2.31 9.48 15.50
N GLY A 152 -3.08 8.40 15.43
CA GLY A 152 -4.52 8.41 15.60
C GLY A 152 -5.33 8.57 14.32
N ASP A 153 -4.72 8.55 13.14
CA ASP A 153 -5.41 8.77 11.87
C ASP A 153 -6.48 7.71 11.61
N PHE A 154 -6.20 6.45 11.87
CA PHE A 154 -7.18 5.37 11.69
C PHE A 154 -8.34 5.45 12.69
N HIS A 155 -8.07 5.89 13.93
CA HIS A 155 -9.14 6.19 14.88
C HIS A 155 -10.04 7.33 14.40
N ALA A 156 -9.45 8.41 13.86
CA ALA A 156 -10.20 9.54 13.30
C ALA A 156 -11.08 9.10 12.12
N ILE A 157 -10.54 8.29 11.20
CA ILE A 157 -11.28 7.73 10.06
C ILE A 157 -12.44 6.85 10.54
N THR A 158 -12.18 5.95 11.49
CA THR A 158 -13.19 5.07 12.10
C THR A 158 -14.30 5.90 12.74
N SER A 159 -13.94 6.94 13.50
CA SER A 159 -14.88 7.82 14.18
C SER A 159 -15.75 8.62 13.20
N ALA A 160 -15.15 9.22 12.17
CA ALA A 160 -15.89 9.97 11.15
C ALA A 160 -16.85 9.07 10.37
N HIS A 161 -16.41 7.86 10.00
CA HIS A 161 -17.24 6.89 9.30
C HIS A 161 -18.43 6.44 10.13
N ASN A 162 -18.20 6.10 11.41
CA ASN A 162 -19.24 5.64 12.31
C ASN A 162 -20.18 6.76 12.77
N LEU A 163 -19.71 8.02 12.82
CA LEU A 163 -20.58 9.17 13.02
C LEU A 163 -21.63 9.24 11.92
N LEU A 164 -21.24 9.12 10.65
CA LEU A 164 -22.20 9.11 9.53
C LEU A 164 -23.20 7.95 9.67
N ALA A 165 -22.75 6.74 10.03
CA ALA A 165 -23.65 5.61 10.26
C ALA A 165 -24.66 5.89 11.40
N ALA A 166 -24.22 6.51 12.48
CA ALA A 166 -25.09 6.90 13.59
C ALA A 166 -26.10 7.99 13.17
N MET A 167 -25.67 8.98 12.38
CA MET A 167 -26.55 10.05 11.88
C MET A 167 -27.63 9.51 10.92
N ILE A 168 -27.34 8.50 10.10
CA ILE A 168 -28.33 7.84 9.25
C ILE A 168 -29.42 7.19 10.11
N ASP A 169 -29.05 6.37 11.09
CA ASP A 169 -30.00 5.68 11.95
C ASP A 169 -30.79 6.67 12.82
N ASN A 170 -30.14 7.73 13.30
CA ASN A 170 -30.80 8.82 14.05
C ASN A 170 -31.83 9.59 13.19
N HIS A 171 -31.50 9.89 11.93
CA HIS A 171 -32.40 10.55 10.98
C HIS A 171 -33.66 9.70 10.74
N ILE A 172 -33.47 8.38 10.52
CA ILE A 172 -34.60 7.45 10.33
C ILE A 172 -35.46 7.38 11.58
N TYR A 173 -34.86 7.42 12.79
CA TYR A 173 -35.57 7.39 14.08
C TYR A 173 -36.44 8.64 14.31
N TRP A 174 -35.92 9.82 14.00
CA TRP A 174 -36.58 11.11 14.30
C TRP A 174 -37.45 11.65 13.16
N GLY A 175 -38.06 10.79 12.36
CA GLY A 175 -39.09 11.18 11.40
C GLY A 175 -38.70 10.99 9.94
N ASN A 176 -37.42 10.75 9.62
CA ASN A 176 -36.98 10.40 8.28
C ASN A 176 -37.46 11.35 7.17
N GLU A 177 -37.28 12.66 7.36
CA GLU A 177 -37.70 13.69 6.40
C GLU A 177 -37.16 13.51 5.00
N LEU A 178 -35.95 12.94 4.86
CA LEU A 178 -35.35 12.61 3.56
C LEU A 178 -35.95 11.38 2.90
N GLY A 179 -36.83 10.65 3.58
CA GLY A 179 -37.52 9.46 3.03
C GLY A 179 -36.57 8.29 2.73
N ILE A 180 -35.50 8.12 3.50
CA ILE A 180 -34.55 7.01 3.35
C ILE A 180 -35.31 5.69 3.53
N ASP A 181 -35.21 4.78 2.55
CA ASP A 181 -35.71 3.41 2.73
C ASP A 181 -34.73 2.62 3.59
N PRO A 182 -35.08 2.18 4.82
CA PRO A 182 -34.17 1.47 5.72
C PRO A 182 -33.58 0.19 5.10
N ARG A 183 -34.27 -0.39 4.10
CA ARG A 183 -33.80 -1.57 3.34
C ARG A 183 -32.75 -1.22 2.29
N ARG A 184 -32.57 0.07 1.99
CA ARG A 184 -31.67 0.60 0.95
C ARG A 184 -30.53 1.44 1.52
N VAL A 185 -30.32 1.40 2.84
CA VAL A 185 -29.13 1.97 3.46
C VAL A 185 -27.93 1.11 3.04
N SER A 186 -27.00 1.70 2.28
CA SER A 186 -25.77 1.04 1.82
C SER A 186 -24.59 1.24 2.76
N TRP A 187 -24.68 2.20 3.67
CA TRP A 187 -23.60 2.56 4.59
C TRP A 187 -23.54 1.60 5.78
N ARG A 188 -22.40 0.94 5.95
CA ARG A 188 -22.11 0.02 7.07
C ARG A 188 -21.36 0.77 8.15
N ARG A 189 -20.96 0.10 9.22
CA ARG A 189 -20.00 0.60 10.21
C ARG A 189 -18.61 0.08 9.92
N VAL A 190 -17.59 0.60 10.61
CA VAL A 190 -16.22 0.10 10.44
C VAL A 190 -15.55 -0.11 11.80
N THR A 191 -14.58 -1.04 11.81
CA THR A 191 -13.61 -1.23 12.89
C THR A 191 -12.26 -1.63 12.28
N ASP A 192 -11.16 -1.21 12.90
CA ASP A 192 -9.82 -1.56 12.40
C ASP A 192 -9.31 -2.85 13.03
N MET A 193 -10.08 -3.92 12.86
CA MET A 193 -9.76 -5.26 13.32
C MET A 193 -10.38 -6.31 12.40
N ASN A 194 -9.72 -7.49 12.28
CA ASN A 194 -10.25 -8.61 11.54
C ASN A 194 -11.30 -9.34 12.40
N ASP A 195 -12.59 -9.23 12.05
CA ASP A 195 -13.67 -9.88 12.80
C ASP A 195 -14.77 -10.41 11.86
N ARG A 196 -14.71 -11.72 11.56
CA ARG A 196 -15.70 -12.35 10.66
C ARG A 196 -17.12 -12.38 11.22
N ALA A 197 -17.30 -12.27 12.55
CA ALA A 197 -18.60 -12.29 13.17
C ALA A 197 -19.41 -11.02 12.90
N LEU A 198 -18.73 -9.92 12.54
CA LEU A 198 -19.33 -8.64 12.24
C LEU A 198 -19.72 -8.45 10.76
N ARG A 199 -19.47 -9.43 9.88
CA ARG A 199 -19.78 -9.31 8.45
C ARG A 199 -21.24 -9.00 8.17
N ASP A 200 -22.13 -9.70 8.84
CA ASP A 200 -23.57 -9.52 8.73
C ASP A 200 -24.21 -9.56 10.11
N MET A 201 -25.01 -8.56 10.43
CA MET A 201 -25.70 -8.44 11.70
C MET A 201 -27.03 -7.70 11.55
N VAL A 202 -27.86 -7.75 12.57
CA VAL A 202 -29.06 -6.92 12.68
C VAL A 202 -28.80 -5.85 13.74
N CYS A 203 -28.93 -4.58 13.38
CA CYS A 203 -28.87 -3.47 14.32
C CYS A 203 -30.26 -3.08 14.84
N SER A 204 -30.31 -2.22 15.88
CA SER A 204 -31.52 -1.64 16.48
C SER A 204 -32.49 -2.67 17.07
N LEU A 205 -31.99 -3.80 17.58
CA LEU A 205 -32.80 -4.75 18.37
C LEU A 205 -33.06 -4.18 19.78
N GLY A 206 -34.09 -4.67 20.46
CA GLY A 206 -34.44 -4.26 21.84
C GLY A 206 -35.65 -3.32 21.94
N GLY A 207 -36.44 -3.22 20.88
CA GLY A 207 -37.70 -2.49 20.85
C GLY A 207 -37.60 -1.09 20.21
N VAL A 208 -38.72 -0.39 20.17
CA VAL A 208 -38.87 0.87 19.40
C VAL A 208 -37.96 1.99 19.86
N ALA A 209 -37.51 1.99 21.09
CA ALA A 209 -36.58 2.97 21.63
C ALA A 209 -35.18 2.89 21.00
N ASN A 210 -34.82 1.74 20.41
CA ASN A 210 -33.51 1.52 19.78
C ASN A 210 -33.50 1.79 18.27
N GLY A 211 -34.60 2.18 17.68
CA GLY A 211 -34.70 2.54 16.28
C GLY A 211 -35.32 1.44 15.41
N TYR A 212 -34.96 1.43 14.13
CA TYR A 212 -35.55 0.59 13.10
C TYR A 212 -34.67 -0.65 12.85
N PRO A 213 -35.09 -1.88 13.19
CA PRO A 213 -34.30 -3.09 12.96
C PRO A 213 -33.99 -3.26 11.46
N ARG A 214 -32.72 -3.40 11.12
CA ARG A 214 -32.28 -3.65 9.75
C ARG A 214 -31.01 -4.49 9.69
N GLN A 215 -30.83 -5.20 8.60
CA GLN A 215 -29.56 -5.89 8.31
C GLN A 215 -28.47 -4.84 8.01
N THR A 216 -27.30 -5.06 8.54
CA THR A 216 -26.10 -4.24 8.35
C THR A 216 -24.85 -5.12 8.59
N GLY A 217 -23.71 -4.50 8.85
CA GLY A 217 -22.46 -5.18 9.24
C GLY A 217 -21.35 -4.17 9.43
N PHE A 218 -20.14 -4.67 9.56
CA PHE A 218 -18.93 -3.86 9.63
C PHE A 218 -18.00 -4.22 8.46
N ASP A 219 -17.29 -3.21 7.98
CA ASP A 219 -16.12 -3.37 7.13
C ASP A 219 -14.86 -3.03 7.94
N ILE A 220 -13.69 -3.45 7.51
CA ILE A 220 -12.44 -2.98 8.12
C ILE A 220 -12.18 -1.53 7.70
N THR A 221 -11.66 -0.71 8.60
CA THR A 221 -11.45 0.73 8.38
C THR A 221 -10.71 1.04 7.07
N VAL A 222 -9.72 0.24 6.72
CA VAL A 222 -8.91 0.41 5.49
C VAL A 222 -9.64 0.05 4.19
N ALA A 223 -10.81 -0.59 4.27
CA ALA A 223 -11.68 -0.84 3.12
C ALA A 223 -12.77 0.24 2.96
N SER A 224 -12.85 1.21 3.87
CA SER A 224 -13.90 2.22 3.87
C SER A 224 -13.72 3.29 2.79
N GLU A 225 -14.85 3.86 2.35
CA GLU A 225 -14.82 5.01 1.44
C GLU A 225 -14.19 6.24 2.10
N VAL A 226 -14.35 6.45 3.42
CA VAL A 226 -13.73 7.57 4.15
C VAL A 226 -12.21 7.46 4.10
N MET A 227 -11.63 6.27 4.24
CA MET A 227 -10.18 6.05 4.05
C MET A 227 -9.75 6.43 2.63
N ALA A 228 -10.50 6.01 1.61
CA ALA A 228 -10.20 6.34 0.22
C ALA A 228 -10.31 7.85 -0.05
N ILE A 229 -11.33 8.51 0.52
CA ILE A 229 -11.53 9.96 0.43
C ILE A 229 -10.36 10.70 1.05
N LEU A 230 -9.96 10.39 2.29
CA LEU A 230 -8.82 11.03 2.96
C LEU A 230 -7.54 10.88 2.13
N CYS A 231 -7.32 9.71 1.53
CA CYS A 231 -6.13 9.46 0.72
C CYS A 231 -6.15 10.14 -0.66
N LEU A 232 -7.32 10.53 -1.17
CA LEU A 232 -7.46 11.19 -2.48
C LEU A 232 -7.74 12.69 -2.37
N ALA A 233 -8.04 13.20 -1.17
CA ALA A 233 -8.25 14.61 -0.93
C ALA A 233 -6.96 15.42 -1.13
N THR A 234 -7.10 16.63 -1.67
CA THR A 234 -6.01 17.56 -1.96
C THR A 234 -5.86 18.66 -0.92
N ASP A 235 -6.92 18.95 -0.18
CA ASP A 235 -6.98 19.89 0.92
C ASP A 235 -8.23 19.66 1.77
N ILE A 236 -8.44 20.47 2.83
CA ILE A 236 -9.55 20.33 3.77
C ILE A 236 -10.91 20.61 3.12
N HIS A 237 -10.98 21.49 2.14
CA HIS A 237 -12.23 21.83 1.44
C HIS A 237 -12.61 20.73 0.45
N ASP A 238 -11.63 20.16 -0.27
CA ASP A 238 -11.85 18.99 -1.12
C ASP A 238 -12.26 17.78 -0.27
N LEU A 239 -11.64 17.60 0.92
CA LEU A 239 -12.05 16.57 1.88
C LEU A 239 -13.54 16.72 2.26
N GLN A 240 -13.96 17.91 2.69
CA GLN A 240 -15.35 18.17 3.07
C GLN A 240 -16.32 17.93 1.92
N LYS A 241 -15.99 18.43 0.73
CA LYS A 241 -16.81 18.23 -0.46
C LYS A 241 -16.99 16.74 -0.76
N ARG A 242 -15.92 15.97 -0.76
CA ARG A 242 -15.95 14.51 -1.01
C ARG A 242 -16.74 13.76 0.04
N LEU A 243 -16.59 14.11 1.32
CA LEU A 243 -17.40 13.53 2.40
C LEU A 243 -18.88 13.80 2.20
N GLY A 244 -19.24 15.02 1.77
CA GLY A 244 -20.60 15.38 1.43
C GLY A 244 -21.17 14.61 0.24
N ASP A 245 -20.33 14.21 -0.71
CA ASP A 245 -20.72 13.46 -1.92
C ASP A 245 -20.98 11.95 -1.66
N ILE A 246 -20.65 11.42 -0.47
CA ILE A 246 -20.93 10.02 -0.11
C ILE A 246 -22.41 9.71 -0.24
N ILE A 247 -22.75 8.64 -0.95
CA ILE A 247 -24.12 8.11 -1.03
C ILE A 247 -24.34 7.14 0.13
N VAL A 248 -25.24 7.47 1.04
CA VAL A 248 -25.53 6.68 2.25
C VAL A 248 -26.63 5.64 2.07
N GLY A 249 -27.46 5.82 1.02
CA GLY A 249 -28.60 4.96 0.70
C GLY A 249 -29.51 5.63 -0.31
N TYR A 250 -30.71 5.10 -0.43
CA TYR A 250 -31.69 5.56 -1.41
C TYR A 250 -33.07 5.72 -0.78
N THR A 251 -33.89 6.63 -1.32
CA THR A 251 -35.31 6.74 -1.02
C THR A 251 -36.08 5.53 -1.62
N ARG A 252 -37.39 5.45 -1.28
CA ARG A 252 -38.27 4.43 -1.91
C ARG A 252 -38.33 4.58 -3.43
N ASP A 253 -38.28 5.80 -3.93
CA ASP A 253 -38.29 6.13 -5.37
C ASP A 253 -36.90 5.99 -6.01
N ARG A 254 -35.91 5.47 -5.27
CA ARG A 254 -34.54 5.23 -5.70
C ARG A 254 -33.71 6.49 -5.96
N ALA A 255 -34.11 7.64 -5.44
CA ALA A 255 -33.26 8.81 -5.43
C ALA A 255 -32.10 8.61 -4.43
N PRO A 256 -30.84 8.93 -4.78
CA PRO A 256 -29.71 8.82 -3.87
C PRO A 256 -29.85 9.85 -2.74
N VAL A 257 -29.45 9.46 -1.52
CA VAL A 257 -29.30 10.35 -0.38
C VAL A 257 -27.84 10.45 -0.03
N HIS A 258 -27.33 11.68 0.11
CA HIS A 258 -25.92 11.96 0.34
C HIS A 258 -25.65 12.34 1.79
N ALA A 259 -24.40 12.23 2.22
CA ALA A 259 -24.00 12.64 3.56
C ALA A 259 -24.25 14.15 3.82
N ARG A 260 -24.14 15.00 2.80
CA ARG A 260 -24.48 16.44 2.89
C ARG A 260 -25.96 16.68 3.19
N ASP A 261 -26.87 15.82 2.71
CA ASP A 261 -28.30 15.96 2.97
C ASP A 261 -28.61 15.73 4.44
N LEU A 262 -27.78 14.91 5.12
CA LEU A 262 -27.79 14.70 6.56
C LEU A 262 -26.97 15.78 7.32
N LYS A 263 -26.31 16.71 6.61
CA LYS A 263 -25.39 17.73 7.19
C LYS A 263 -24.25 17.11 8.00
N ALA A 264 -23.76 15.92 7.59
CA ALA A 264 -22.74 15.16 8.30
C ALA A 264 -21.32 15.58 7.91
N ASP A 265 -21.12 16.08 6.70
CA ASP A 265 -19.84 16.38 6.09
C ASP A 265 -18.96 17.32 6.92
N GLY A 266 -19.54 18.37 7.51
CA GLY A 266 -18.81 19.31 8.37
C GLY A 266 -18.25 18.64 9.63
N ALA A 267 -19.06 17.87 10.36
CA ALA A 267 -18.63 17.16 11.57
C ALA A 267 -17.60 16.06 11.27
N MET A 268 -17.78 15.32 10.15
CA MET A 268 -16.80 14.34 9.70
C MET A 268 -15.46 15.01 9.36
N THR A 269 -15.48 16.17 8.70
CA THR A 269 -14.28 16.95 8.37
C THR A 269 -13.53 17.40 9.61
N VAL A 270 -14.24 17.85 10.65
CA VAL A 270 -13.65 18.24 11.94
C VAL A 270 -12.90 17.05 12.58
N LEU A 271 -13.50 15.86 12.57
CA LEU A 271 -12.85 14.64 13.09
C LEU A 271 -11.60 14.26 12.29
N LEU A 272 -11.55 14.57 11.00
CA LEU A 272 -10.46 14.21 10.10
C LEU A 272 -9.41 15.32 9.91
N LYS A 273 -9.60 16.50 10.51
CA LYS A 273 -8.76 17.69 10.28
C LYS A 273 -7.27 17.41 10.50
N ASP A 274 -6.93 16.79 11.63
CA ASP A 274 -5.55 16.48 11.96
C ASP A 274 -5.04 15.25 11.22
N ALA A 275 -5.92 14.27 10.96
CA ALA A 275 -5.61 13.08 10.19
C ALA A 275 -5.28 13.37 8.71
N LEU A 276 -5.74 14.51 8.15
CA LEU A 276 -5.41 14.90 6.77
C LEU A 276 -3.94 15.33 6.61
N GLN A 277 -3.27 15.72 7.68
CA GLN A 277 -1.88 16.16 7.67
C GLN A 277 -0.95 14.93 7.65
N PRO A 278 0.01 14.85 6.68
CA PRO A 278 0.89 13.70 6.56
C PRO A 278 1.83 13.55 7.76
N ASN A 279 2.10 12.31 8.15
CA ASN A 279 3.04 11.99 9.21
C ASN A 279 4.46 11.88 8.65
N LEU A 280 5.40 12.60 9.26
CA LEU A 280 6.83 12.55 8.98
C LEU A 280 7.52 11.66 10.02
N VAL A 281 8.35 10.75 9.54
CA VAL A 281 9.23 9.86 10.30
C VAL A 281 10.55 9.70 9.56
N GLN A 282 11.36 8.69 9.90
CA GLN A 282 12.68 8.46 9.31
C GLN A 282 12.94 6.97 9.09
N THR A 283 13.87 6.65 8.21
CA THR A 283 14.43 5.30 8.07
C THR A 283 15.52 5.05 9.13
N LEU A 284 16.01 3.81 9.20
CA LEU A 284 17.19 3.48 10.01
C LEU A 284 18.42 4.34 9.65
N GLU A 285 18.53 4.77 8.41
CA GLU A 285 19.62 5.63 7.91
C GLU A 285 19.23 7.13 7.92
N ASN A 286 18.13 7.46 8.58
CA ASN A 286 17.59 8.82 8.75
C ASN A 286 17.13 9.50 7.45
N THR A 287 16.77 8.77 6.41
CA THR A 287 16.07 9.32 5.25
C THR A 287 14.64 9.71 5.65
N PRO A 288 14.16 10.90 5.28
CA PRO A 288 12.79 11.31 5.59
C PRO A 288 11.76 10.39 4.95
N ALA A 289 10.74 9.98 5.72
CA ALA A 289 9.64 9.17 5.23
C ALA A 289 8.29 9.74 5.67
N PHE A 290 7.35 9.81 4.73
CA PHE A 290 5.96 10.15 4.99
C PHE A 290 5.15 8.86 5.07
N VAL A 291 4.43 8.68 6.17
CA VAL A 291 3.53 7.55 6.41
C VAL A 291 2.12 8.08 6.56
N HIS A 292 1.23 7.81 5.61
CA HIS A 292 -0.08 8.46 5.63
C HIS A 292 -1.15 7.69 4.85
N GLY A 293 -2.23 7.34 5.54
CA GLY A 293 -3.35 6.57 5.02
C GLY A 293 -2.99 5.13 4.65
N GLY A 294 -3.97 4.26 4.56
CA GLY A 294 -3.75 2.83 4.36
C GLY A 294 -4.85 2.09 3.58
N PRO A 295 -5.37 2.62 2.44
CA PRO A 295 -6.46 1.97 1.72
C PRO A 295 -6.01 0.62 1.16
N PHE A 296 -6.87 -0.40 1.26
CA PHE A 296 -6.61 -1.71 0.68
C PHE A 296 -6.59 -1.66 -0.86
N ALA A 297 -5.64 -2.40 -1.46
CA ALA A 297 -5.47 -2.43 -2.91
C ALA A 297 -6.40 -3.39 -3.65
N ASN A 298 -7.13 -4.24 -2.94
CA ASN A 298 -8.12 -5.16 -3.55
C ASN A 298 -9.53 -4.59 -3.61
N ILE A 299 -9.81 -3.46 -2.95
CA ILE A 299 -11.14 -2.81 -2.93
C ILE A 299 -11.08 -1.29 -3.08
N ALA A 300 -9.91 -0.68 -2.88
CA ALA A 300 -9.63 0.73 -3.06
C ALA A 300 -8.35 0.92 -3.88
N HIS A 301 -7.82 2.14 -3.96
CA HIS A 301 -6.67 2.44 -4.83
C HIS A 301 -5.31 1.95 -4.28
N GLY A 302 -5.22 1.51 -3.03
CA GLY A 302 -4.08 0.75 -2.51
C GLY A 302 -2.75 1.48 -2.41
N CYS A 303 -2.76 2.81 -2.29
CA CYS A 303 -1.58 3.67 -2.21
C CYS A 303 -1.71 4.63 -1.04
N ASN A 304 -0.60 5.19 -0.57
CA ASN A 304 -0.62 6.29 0.39
C ASN A 304 -1.33 7.53 -0.17
N SER A 305 -1.55 8.54 0.68
CA SER A 305 -2.34 9.72 0.32
C SER A 305 -1.71 10.57 -0.80
N VAL A 306 -2.56 11.31 -1.50
CA VAL A 306 -2.15 12.38 -2.44
C VAL A 306 -1.39 13.45 -1.68
N MET A 307 -1.89 13.88 -0.50
CA MET A 307 -1.25 14.88 0.35
C MET A 307 0.22 14.54 0.65
N ALA A 308 0.50 13.31 1.12
CA ALA A 308 1.88 12.90 1.42
C ALA A 308 2.77 12.90 0.17
N THR A 309 2.28 12.34 -0.95
CA THR A 309 3.06 12.24 -2.18
C THR A 309 3.34 13.62 -2.78
N THR A 310 2.34 14.50 -2.85
CA THR A 310 2.52 15.85 -3.42
C THR A 310 3.40 16.72 -2.53
N THR A 311 3.24 16.64 -1.20
CA THR A 311 4.12 17.32 -0.24
C THR A 311 5.57 16.87 -0.42
N ALA A 312 5.81 15.57 -0.47
CA ALA A 312 7.16 15.03 -0.66
C ALA A 312 7.78 15.48 -1.99
N LEU A 313 7.00 15.48 -3.09
CA LEU A 313 7.46 15.94 -4.42
C LEU A 313 7.88 17.42 -4.44
N LYS A 314 7.28 18.26 -3.59
CA LYS A 314 7.66 19.67 -3.45
C LYS A 314 8.89 19.88 -2.59
N LEU A 315 9.32 18.86 -1.83
CA LEU A 315 10.38 18.97 -0.82
C LEU A 315 11.63 18.17 -1.16
N ALA A 316 11.54 17.18 -2.03
CA ALA A 316 12.64 16.29 -2.38
C ALA A 316 12.82 16.19 -3.89
N ASP A 317 14.05 15.90 -4.34
CA ASP A 317 14.37 15.71 -5.76
C ASP A 317 13.84 14.38 -6.28
N TYR A 318 13.79 13.36 -5.41
CA TYR A 318 13.27 12.03 -5.68
C TYR A 318 12.30 11.60 -4.59
N VAL A 319 11.13 11.13 -5.01
CA VAL A 319 10.13 10.57 -4.10
C VAL A 319 9.86 9.13 -4.49
N VAL A 320 10.14 8.20 -3.56
CA VAL A 320 9.87 6.78 -3.73
C VAL A 320 8.57 6.43 -3.03
N THR A 321 7.62 5.89 -3.77
CA THR A 321 6.33 5.45 -3.23
C THR A 321 6.01 4.03 -3.66
N GLU A 322 5.05 3.39 -3.01
CA GLU A 322 4.63 2.04 -3.37
C GLU A 322 3.14 1.94 -3.68
N ALA A 323 2.78 0.88 -4.40
CA ALA A 323 1.39 0.45 -4.59
C ALA A 323 1.20 -0.98 -4.09
N GLY A 324 0.04 -1.25 -3.46
CA GLY A 324 -0.25 -2.55 -2.84
C GLY A 324 -0.37 -3.69 -3.86
N PHE A 325 0.04 -4.90 -3.48
CA PHE A 325 0.02 -6.10 -4.30
C PHE A 325 0.87 -6.02 -5.59
N GLY A 326 0.47 -6.71 -6.65
CA GLY A 326 1.17 -6.72 -7.93
C GLY A 326 0.86 -5.51 -8.81
N ALA A 327 1.65 -5.36 -9.88
CA ALA A 327 1.47 -4.25 -10.82
C ALA A 327 0.13 -4.31 -11.56
N ASP A 328 -0.48 -5.46 -11.65
CA ASP A 328 -1.82 -5.67 -12.24
C ASP A 328 -2.97 -5.07 -11.43
N LEU A 329 -2.77 -4.88 -10.12
CA LEU A 329 -3.76 -4.28 -9.22
C LEU A 329 -3.30 -2.93 -8.68
N GLY A 330 -2.19 -2.92 -7.94
CA GLY A 330 -1.74 -1.72 -7.25
C GLY A 330 -1.22 -0.65 -8.19
N ALA A 331 -0.28 -0.98 -9.09
CA ALA A 331 0.25 0.00 -10.03
C ALA A 331 -0.81 0.45 -11.04
N GLU A 332 -1.69 -0.44 -11.49
CA GLU A 332 -2.82 -0.09 -12.36
C GLU A 332 -3.67 1.01 -11.71
N LYS A 333 -4.09 0.83 -10.44
CA LYS A 333 -4.89 1.82 -9.71
C LYS A 333 -4.12 3.09 -9.36
N PHE A 334 -2.85 2.96 -9.05
CA PHE A 334 -1.98 4.11 -8.85
C PHE A 334 -1.98 5.02 -10.08
N MET A 335 -1.84 4.43 -11.28
CA MET A 335 -1.78 5.14 -12.56
C MET A 335 -3.16 5.65 -12.98
N ASN A 336 -4.19 4.79 -12.99
CA ASN A 336 -5.52 5.15 -13.48
C ASN A 336 -6.38 5.93 -12.48
N ILE A 337 -6.12 5.83 -11.16
CA ILE A 337 -6.92 6.55 -10.14
C ILE A 337 -6.09 7.68 -9.54
N LYS A 338 -5.00 7.36 -8.81
CA LYS A 338 -4.25 8.36 -8.04
C LYS A 338 -3.56 9.38 -8.96
N CYS A 339 -2.79 8.93 -9.94
CA CYS A 339 -2.09 9.82 -10.88
C CYS A 339 -3.08 10.67 -11.68
N ARG A 340 -4.15 10.07 -12.19
CA ARG A 340 -5.21 10.79 -12.91
C ARG A 340 -5.83 11.92 -12.07
N LYS A 341 -6.22 11.62 -10.82
CA LYS A 341 -6.87 12.60 -9.94
C LYS A 341 -5.95 13.70 -9.43
N ALA A 342 -4.68 13.39 -9.22
CA ALA A 342 -3.71 14.30 -8.63
C ALA A 342 -2.77 14.96 -9.67
N GLY A 343 -2.95 14.68 -10.97
CA GLY A 343 -2.06 15.20 -12.02
C GLY A 343 -0.61 14.72 -11.87
N LEU A 344 -0.40 13.51 -11.33
CA LEU A 344 0.92 12.93 -11.12
C LEU A 344 1.35 12.11 -12.33
N ALA A 345 2.66 12.08 -12.59
CA ALA A 345 3.29 11.23 -13.60
C ALA A 345 4.54 10.57 -13.02
N PRO A 346 4.59 9.24 -12.93
CA PRO A 346 5.80 8.54 -12.51
C PRO A 346 6.92 8.72 -13.54
N SER A 347 8.15 8.98 -13.06
CA SER A 347 9.35 9.07 -13.89
C SER A 347 10.00 7.72 -14.13
N ALA A 348 9.82 6.78 -13.22
CA ALA A 348 10.28 5.39 -13.34
C ALA A 348 9.45 4.46 -12.46
N VAL A 349 9.42 3.18 -12.82
CA VAL A 349 8.79 2.11 -12.03
C VAL A 349 9.81 1.02 -11.71
N VAL A 350 9.87 0.63 -10.44
CA VAL A 350 10.62 -0.53 -9.98
C VAL A 350 9.66 -1.70 -9.76
N ILE A 351 9.90 -2.82 -10.43
CA ILE A 351 9.14 -4.06 -10.27
C ILE A 351 9.95 -5.02 -9.41
N VAL A 352 9.48 -5.27 -8.20
CA VAL A 352 10.15 -6.21 -7.27
C VAL A 352 9.78 -7.64 -7.64
N ALA A 353 10.78 -8.49 -7.74
CA ALA A 353 10.64 -9.92 -7.90
C ALA A 353 11.56 -10.65 -6.91
N THR A 354 11.20 -11.87 -6.52
CA THR A 354 12.05 -12.77 -5.75
C THR A 354 12.17 -14.10 -6.49
N VAL A 355 13.31 -14.75 -6.37
CA VAL A 355 13.53 -16.09 -6.93
C VAL A 355 12.45 -17.05 -6.42
N ARG A 356 12.12 -16.98 -5.12
CA ARG A 356 11.07 -17.81 -4.50
C ARG A 356 9.71 -17.62 -5.13
N ALA A 357 9.29 -16.37 -5.34
CA ALA A 357 8.01 -16.07 -5.97
C ALA A 357 7.97 -16.51 -7.44
N LEU A 358 9.07 -16.37 -8.16
CA LEU A 358 9.19 -16.87 -9.54
C LEU A 358 9.13 -18.39 -9.59
N LYS A 359 9.83 -19.12 -8.70
CA LYS A 359 9.69 -20.59 -8.59
C LYS A 359 8.24 -21.00 -8.38
N MET A 360 7.52 -20.31 -7.48
CA MET A 360 6.08 -20.60 -7.24
C MET A 360 5.22 -20.33 -8.47
N ASN A 361 5.49 -19.26 -9.22
CA ASN A 361 4.82 -19.00 -10.49
C ASN A 361 5.19 -20.01 -11.57
N GLY A 362 6.37 -20.64 -11.47
CA GLY A 362 6.82 -21.75 -12.29
C GLY A 362 6.36 -23.14 -11.83
N GLY A 363 5.46 -23.22 -10.83
CA GLY A 363 4.81 -24.44 -10.38
C GLY A 363 5.45 -25.15 -9.18
N VAL A 364 6.51 -24.60 -8.57
CA VAL A 364 7.15 -25.19 -7.38
C VAL A 364 6.26 -24.97 -6.13
N ALA A 365 6.06 -26.01 -5.34
CA ALA A 365 5.33 -25.94 -4.09
C ALA A 365 6.12 -25.15 -3.02
N LYS A 366 5.41 -24.50 -2.10
CA LYS A 366 6.04 -23.68 -1.04
C LYS A 366 7.08 -24.45 -0.21
N ALA A 367 6.85 -25.74 0.04
CA ALA A 367 7.75 -26.59 0.82
C ALA A 367 9.10 -26.83 0.13
N ASP A 368 9.15 -26.75 -1.20
CA ASP A 368 10.30 -27.14 -2.04
C ASP A 368 11.12 -25.93 -2.53
N LEU A 369 10.78 -24.72 -2.10
CA LEU A 369 11.43 -23.47 -2.54
C LEU A 369 12.92 -23.36 -2.17
N GLY A 370 13.38 -24.16 -1.21
CA GLY A 370 14.78 -24.16 -0.76
C GLY A 370 15.75 -24.84 -1.75
N ALA A 371 15.26 -25.70 -2.65
CA ALA A 371 16.09 -26.34 -3.65
C ALA A 371 16.31 -25.42 -4.87
N GLU A 372 17.53 -25.47 -5.45
CA GLU A 372 17.80 -24.77 -6.73
C GLU A 372 16.88 -25.30 -7.84
N ASN A 373 16.28 -24.40 -8.60
CA ASN A 373 15.46 -24.75 -9.76
C ASN A 373 15.38 -23.59 -10.77
N ALA A 374 16.45 -23.41 -11.55
CA ALA A 374 16.52 -22.35 -12.56
C ALA A 374 15.47 -22.52 -13.68
N ASP A 375 15.03 -23.74 -14.00
CA ASP A 375 14.00 -23.97 -15.01
C ASP A 375 12.63 -23.50 -14.53
N ALA A 376 12.29 -23.74 -13.27
CA ALA A 376 11.08 -23.19 -12.68
C ALA A 376 11.12 -21.65 -12.60
N VAL A 377 12.29 -21.07 -12.33
CA VAL A 377 12.48 -19.61 -12.39
C VAL A 377 12.19 -19.10 -13.79
N ARG A 378 12.77 -19.72 -14.85
CA ARG A 378 12.51 -19.34 -16.26
C ARG A 378 11.02 -19.42 -16.60
N ALA A 379 10.36 -20.51 -16.21
CA ALA A 379 8.91 -20.66 -16.40
C ALA A 379 8.11 -19.57 -15.69
N GLY A 380 8.46 -19.27 -14.43
CA GLY A 380 7.81 -18.24 -13.63
C GLY A 380 8.06 -16.80 -14.10
N CYS A 381 9.13 -16.58 -14.84
CA CYS A 381 9.43 -15.28 -15.45
C CYS A 381 8.35 -14.82 -16.45
N ALA A 382 7.48 -15.70 -16.95
CA ALA A 382 6.31 -15.28 -17.72
C ALA A 382 5.41 -14.31 -16.93
N ASN A 383 5.24 -14.52 -15.62
CA ASN A 383 4.51 -13.60 -14.75
C ASN A 383 5.19 -12.22 -14.67
N LEU A 384 6.50 -12.20 -14.46
CA LEU A 384 7.30 -10.97 -14.44
C LEU A 384 7.24 -10.23 -15.78
N GLY A 385 7.35 -10.94 -16.90
CA GLY A 385 7.24 -10.36 -18.25
C GLY A 385 5.93 -9.64 -18.48
N ARG A 386 4.80 -10.22 -18.03
CA ARG A 386 3.49 -9.61 -18.09
C ARG A 386 3.42 -8.30 -17.27
N HIS A 387 4.03 -8.26 -16.09
CA HIS A 387 4.08 -7.04 -15.29
C HIS A 387 4.96 -5.96 -15.93
N ILE A 388 6.06 -6.32 -16.57
CA ILE A 388 6.90 -5.38 -17.34
C ILE A 388 6.11 -4.78 -18.50
N GLU A 389 5.41 -5.62 -19.29
CA GLU A 389 4.55 -5.16 -20.39
C GLU A 389 3.44 -4.22 -19.89
N ASN A 390 2.79 -4.57 -18.77
CA ASN A 390 1.73 -3.78 -18.18
C ASN A 390 2.22 -2.38 -17.80
N VAL A 391 3.39 -2.26 -17.14
CA VAL A 391 3.99 -0.96 -16.81
C VAL A 391 4.34 -0.18 -18.06
N LYS A 392 4.99 -0.81 -19.03
CA LYS A 392 5.33 -0.16 -20.32
C LYS A 392 4.10 0.35 -21.07
N SER A 393 2.92 -0.30 -20.91
CA SER A 393 1.68 0.14 -21.55
C SER A 393 1.16 1.49 -21.07
N PHE A 394 1.65 1.99 -19.92
CA PHE A 394 1.41 3.34 -19.41
C PHE A 394 2.45 4.37 -19.89
N GLY A 395 3.42 3.96 -20.71
CA GLY A 395 4.49 4.84 -21.20
C GLY A 395 5.58 5.16 -20.18
N VAL A 396 5.74 4.37 -19.11
CA VAL A 396 6.73 4.61 -18.05
C VAL A 396 7.85 3.58 -18.15
N PRO A 397 9.14 3.98 -18.03
CA PRO A 397 10.25 3.05 -18.01
C PRO A 397 10.25 2.19 -16.74
N ALA A 398 10.62 0.92 -16.89
CA ALA A 398 10.67 -0.04 -15.80
C ALA A 398 12.06 -0.64 -15.62
N VAL A 399 12.43 -0.90 -14.37
CA VAL A 399 13.58 -1.70 -13.95
C VAL A 399 13.12 -2.76 -12.96
N VAL A 400 13.75 -3.93 -12.96
CA VAL A 400 13.42 -5.02 -12.03
C VAL A 400 14.41 -5.02 -10.88
N ALA A 401 13.89 -5.07 -9.65
CA ALA A 401 14.66 -5.32 -8.44
C ALA A 401 14.52 -6.78 -8.04
N ILE A 402 15.61 -7.55 -8.12
CA ILE A 402 15.66 -8.90 -7.56
C ILE A 402 15.94 -8.76 -6.07
N ASN A 403 14.91 -8.89 -5.24
CA ASN A 403 15.07 -8.87 -3.79
C ASN A 403 15.66 -10.19 -3.31
N HIS A 404 16.94 -10.16 -2.94
CA HIS A 404 17.77 -11.32 -2.67
C HIS A 404 17.44 -11.98 -1.32
N PHE A 405 17.38 -13.31 -1.33
CA PHE A 405 17.35 -14.16 -0.15
C PHE A 405 18.61 -15.04 -0.11
N ALA A 406 19.09 -15.36 1.09
CA ALA A 406 20.33 -16.11 1.29
C ALA A 406 20.38 -17.51 0.61
N GLY A 407 19.24 -18.05 0.23
CA GLY A 407 19.15 -19.32 -0.50
C GLY A 407 19.06 -19.20 -2.02
N ASP A 408 19.09 -17.99 -2.57
CA ASP A 408 19.03 -17.79 -4.02
C ASP A 408 20.39 -18.12 -4.65
N THR A 409 20.41 -18.92 -5.72
CA THR A 409 21.65 -19.31 -6.41
C THR A 409 21.98 -18.38 -7.56
N GLU A 410 23.27 -18.36 -7.96
CA GLU A 410 23.72 -17.57 -9.10
C GLU A 410 23.01 -17.97 -10.40
N ALA A 411 22.74 -19.26 -10.61
CA ALA A 411 22.04 -19.77 -11.78
C ALA A 411 20.59 -19.26 -11.84
N GLU A 412 19.90 -19.20 -10.70
CA GLU A 412 18.55 -18.70 -10.60
C GLU A 412 18.49 -17.17 -10.84
N ILE A 413 19.44 -16.43 -10.27
CA ILE A 413 19.56 -14.97 -10.46
C ILE A 413 19.86 -14.67 -11.94
N ALA A 414 20.81 -15.37 -12.54
CA ALA A 414 21.17 -15.21 -13.94
C ALA A 414 20.00 -15.49 -14.89
N ALA A 415 19.16 -16.49 -14.58
CA ALA A 415 17.96 -16.79 -15.37
C ALA A 415 16.96 -15.61 -15.37
N VAL A 416 16.78 -14.91 -14.24
CA VAL A 416 15.94 -13.70 -14.17
C VAL A 416 16.56 -12.58 -14.99
N GLN A 417 17.87 -12.32 -14.84
CA GLN A 417 18.56 -11.23 -15.54
C GLN A 417 18.54 -11.41 -17.05
N GLU A 418 18.79 -12.62 -17.53
CA GLU A 418 18.72 -12.97 -18.95
C GLU A 418 17.30 -12.73 -19.51
N PHE A 419 16.27 -13.24 -18.83
CA PHE A 419 14.88 -13.04 -19.25
C PHE A 419 14.51 -11.57 -19.35
N VAL A 420 14.81 -10.78 -18.31
CA VAL A 420 14.46 -9.35 -18.23
C VAL A 420 15.21 -8.54 -19.30
N SER A 421 16.47 -8.90 -19.60
CA SER A 421 17.24 -8.29 -20.68
C SER A 421 16.56 -8.50 -22.05
N HIS A 422 16.06 -9.70 -22.34
CA HIS A 422 15.28 -9.96 -23.56
C HIS A 422 13.95 -9.19 -23.62
N GLN A 423 13.42 -8.77 -22.47
CA GLN A 423 12.26 -7.88 -22.42
C GLN A 423 12.61 -6.38 -22.62
N GLY A 424 13.88 -6.06 -22.92
CA GLY A 424 14.35 -4.68 -23.06
C GLY A 424 14.24 -3.89 -21.76
N SER A 425 14.52 -4.53 -20.62
CA SER A 425 14.62 -3.94 -19.30
C SER A 425 15.88 -4.49 -18.60
N GLU A 426 16.15 -4.08 -17.37
CA GLU A 426 17.30 -4.52 -16.60
C GLU A 426 16.85 -5.09 -15.26
N ALA A 427 17.47 -6.18 -14.80
CA ALA A 427 17.23 -6.77 -13.49
C ALA A 427 18.48 -6.62 -12.62
N ILE A 428 18.32 -5.95 -11.48
CA ILE A 428 19.40 -5.61 -10.55
C ILE A 428 19.20 -6.38 -9.25
N LEU A 429 20.25 -7.08 -8.82
CA LEU A 429 20.27 -7.80 -7.55
C LEU A 429 20.36 -6.81 -6.39
N CYS A 430 19.45 -6.92 -5.43
CA CYS A 430 19.33 -6.02 -4.30
C CYS A 430 19.45 -6.81 -2.98
N ARG A 431 20.39 -6.41 -2.12
CA ARG A 431 20.67 -7.01 -0.80
C ARG A 431 20.34 -6.07 0.37
N HIS A 432 19.48 -5.12 0.14
CA HIS A 432 19.16 -4.06 1.10
C HIS A 432 18.56 -4.56 2.43
N TRP A 433 17.94 -5.74 2.44
CA TRP A 433 17.49 -6.35 3.68
C TRP A 433 18.66 -6.62 4.65
N ALA A 434 19.79 -7.08 4.14
CA ALA A 434 20.98 -7.42 4.92
C ALA A 434 21.97 -6.25 5.04
N ASP A 435 22.15 -5.47 3.97
CA ASP A 435 23.24 -4.52 3.79
C ASP A 435 22.77 -3.05 3.78
N GLY A 436 21.48 -2.78 4.06
CA GLY A 436 20.92 -1.44 4.03
C GLY A 436 21.09 -0.76 2.67
N SER A 437 21.34 0.54 2.65
CA SER A 437 21.49 1.34 1.42
C SER A 437 22.65 0.87 0.53
N ALA A 438 23.71 0.28 1.09
CA ALA A 438 24.82 -0.25 0.31
C ALA A 438 24.39 -1.42 -0.60
N GLY A 439 23.42 -2.22 -0.15
CA GLY A 439 22.91 -3.36 -0.90
C GLY A 439 21.98 -3.02 -2.06
N ILE A 440 21.67 -1.73 -2.32
CA ILE A 440 20.73 -1.28 -3.36
C ILE A 440 21.25 -0.11 -4.19
N GLU A 441 22.50 0.28 -4.01
CA GLU A 441 23.11 1.45 -4.67
C GLU A 441 23.02 1.35 -6.21
N ALA A 442 23.29 0.19 -6.79
CA ALA A 442 23.20 -0.02 -8.23
C ALA A 442 21.78 0.21 -8.77
N LEU A 443 20.74 -0.20 -8.03
CA LEU A 443 19.34 0.09 -8.38
C LEU A 443 19.06 1.60 -8.29
N ALA A 444 19.56 2.28 -7.25
CA ALA A 444 19.38 3.72 -7.09
C ALA A 444 20.00 4.49 -8.26
N GLN A 445 21.22 4.16 -8.67
CA GLN A 445 21.88 4.76 -9.84
C GLN A 445 21.08 4.52 -11.12
N ARG A 446 20.56 3.31 -11.33
CA ARG A 446 19.74 2.98 -12.50
C ARG A 446 18.42 3.73 -12.52
N VAL A 447 17.75 3.85 -11.37
CA VAL A 447 16.51 4.62 -11.22
C VAL A 447 16.73 6.10 -11.55
N VAL A 448 17.83 6.69 -11.09
CA VAL A 448 18.22 8.07 -11.45
C VAL A 448 18.38 8.20 -12.97
N ALA A 449 19.14 7.30 -13.59
CA ALA A 449 19.36 7.34 -15.05
C ALA A 449 18.04 7.21 -15.84
N LEU A 450 17.11 6.38 -15.38
CA LEU A 450 15.79 6.27 -16.00
C LEU A 450 14.92 7.52 -15.77
N ALA A 451 14.93 8.07 -14.57
CA ALA A 451 14.09 9.21 -14.22
C ALA A 451 14.57 10.53 -14.85
N GLU A 452 15.87 10.65 -15.15
CA GLU A 452 16.47 11.83 -15.80
C GLU A 452 16.43 11.76 -17.32
N ALA A 453 16.21 10.56 -17.90
CA ALA A 453 16.05 10.43 -19.35
C ALA A 453 14.72 11.07 -19.81
N ASP A 454 14.74 11.62 -21.05
CA ASP A 454 13.55 12.22 -21.65
C ASP A 454 12.52 11.15 -22.03
N HIS A 455 11.62 10.83 -21.08
CA HIS A 455 10.48 9.96 -21.29
C HIS A 455 9.19 10.77 -21.11
N HIS A 456 8.51 11.09 -22.21
CA HIS A 456 7.30 11.92 -22.19
C HIS A 456 6.06 11.14 -22.61
N GLY A 457 5.85 9.96 -22.01
CA GLY A 457 4.82 9.07 -22.51
C GLY A 457 3.78 8.62 -21.49
N PHE A 458 3.84 9.04 -20.20
CA PHE A 458 2.83 8.59 -19.22
C PHE A 458 1.43 8.99 -19.66
N ALA A 459 0.57 7.97 -19.80
CA ALA A 459 -0.86 8.16 -20.03
C ALA A 459 -1.66 7.08 -19.29
N PRO A 460 -2.83 7.42 -18.73
CA PRO A 460 -3.80 6.45 -18.25
C PRO A 460 -4.25 5.51 -19.38
N LEU A 461 -4.69 4.31 -19.04
CA LEU A 461 -5.10 3.28 -20.02
C LEU A 461 -6.29 3.67 -20.89
N TYR A 462 -7.14 4.56 -20.43
CA TYR A 462 -8.38 4.97 -21.07
C TYR A 462 -8.66 6.45 -20.77
N PRO A 463 -9.36 7.17 -21.67
CA PRO A 463 -9.80 8.54 -21.45
C PRO A 463 -11.01 8.59 -20.49
N ASP A 464 -11.25 9.78 -19.91
CA ASP A 464 -12.36 9.96 -18.95
C ASP A 464 -13.73 9.75 -19.57
N GLU A 465 -13.90 10.10 -20.83
CA GLU A 465 -15.16 10.03 -21.57
C GLU A 465 -15.57 8.62 -22.00
N MET A 466 -14.68 7.64 -21.87
CA MET A 466 -14.99 6.23 -22.15
C MET A 466 -16.08 5.74 -21.18
N GLY A 467 -17.09 5.03 -21.68
CA GLY A 467 -18.15 4.46 -20.85
C GLY A 467 -17.62 3.50 -19.79
N LEU A 468 -18.27 3.44 -18.63
CA LEU A 468 -17.82 2.69 -17.45
C LEU A 468 -17.56 1.22 -17.75
N PHE A 469 -18.47 0.56 -18.48
CA PHE A 469 -18.26 -0.85 -18.84
C PHE A 469 -17.06 -1.04 -19.77
N HIS A 470 -16.85 -0.15 -20.73
CA HIS A 470 -15.71 -0.21 -21.64
C HIS A 470 -14.37 0.05 -20.92
N LYS A 471 -14.35 0.90 -19.86
CA LYS A 471 -13.18 1.05 -18.98
C LYS A 471 -12.83 -0.27 -18.28
N ILE A 472 -13.85 -0.99 -17.76
CA ILE A 472 -13.68 -2.32 -17.17
C ILE A 472 -13.10 -3.30 -18.19
N GLU A 473 -13.67 -3.36 -19.41
CA GLU A 473 -13.14 -4.21 -20.48
C GLU A 473 -11.69 -3.85 -20.85
N THR A 474 -11.38 -2.56 -20.91
CA THR A 474 -10.02 -2.09 -21.25
C THR A 474 -8.99 -2.59 -20.23
N ILE A 475 -9.28 -2.48 -18.92
CA ILE A 475 -8.39 -3.01 -17.87
C ILE A 475 -8.28 -4.53 -18.00
N ALA A 476 -9.41 -5.24 -18.11
CA ALA A 476 -9.42 -6.70 -18.19
C ALA A 476 -8.62 -7.23 -19.40
N LYS A 477 -8.81 -6.63 -20.57
CA LYS A 477 -8.14 -7.04 -21.81
C LYS A 477 -6.67 -6.62 -21.86
N ARG A 478 -6.34 -5.40 -21.44
CA ARG A 478 -4.96 -4.88 -21.57
C ARG A 478 -4.05 -5.31 -20.43
N ILE A 479 -4.54 -5.33 -19.20
CA ILE A 479 -3.73 -5.66 -18.01
C ILE A 479 -3.78 -7.16 -17.68
N TYR A 480 -4.99 -7.77 -17.73
CA TYR A 480 -5.15 -9.18 -17.36
C TYR A 480 -5.06 -10.13 -18.55
N ARG A 481 -5.08 -9.61 -19.78
CA ARG A 481 -5.17 -10.41 -21.04
C ARG A 481 -6.39 -11.33 -21.06
N ALA A 482 -7.49 -10.88 -20.46
CA ALA A 482 -8.76 -11.57 -20.51
C ALA A 482 -9.32 -11.60 -21.93
N GLY A 483 -9.98 -12.70 -22.29
CA GLY A 483 -10.71 -12.83 -23.57
C GLY A 483 -12.02 -12.07 -23.54
N GLU A 484 -12.73 -12.14 -22.40
CA GLU A 484 -14.04 -11.51 -22.26
C GLU A 484 -14.31 -11.01 -20.84
N VAL A 485 -15.25 -10.06 -20.72
CA VAL A 485 -15.83 -9.59 -19.45
C VAL A 485 -17.30 -9.96 -19.42
N ILE A 486 -17.69 -10.73 -18.40
CA ILE A 486 -19.07 -11.18 -18.22
C ILE A 486 -19.74 -10.31 -17.16
N ALA A 487 -20.84 -9.65 -17.53
CA ALA A 487 -21.69 -8.90 -16.61
C ALA A 487 -23.16 -9.15 -16.96
N ASP A 488 -23.99 -9.40 -15.96
CA ASP A 488 -25.41 -9.56 -16.16
C ASP A 488 -26.08 -8.23 -16.55
N ARG A 489 -27.35 -8.32 -17.00
CA ARG A 489 -28.11 -7.14 -17.41
C ARG A 489 -28.25 -6.12 -16.27
N LYS A 490 -28.45 -6.57 -15.04
CA LYS A 490 -28.63 -5.69 -13.88
C LYS A 490 -27.40 -4.83 -13.65
N ILE A 491 -26.20 -5.41 -13.74
CA ILE A 491 -24.93 -4.69 -13.60
C ILE A 491 -24.75 -3.67 -14.73
N ARG A 492 -25.04 -4.05 -15.97
CA ARG A 492 -24.96 -3.15 -17.13
C ARG A 492 -25.93 -1.98 -17.01
N ASP A 493 -27.19 -2.26 -16.63
CA ASP A 493 -28.21 -1.23 -16.41
C ASP A 493 -27.81 -0.28 -15.26
N GLN A 494 -27.16 -0.80 -14.20
CA GLN A 494 -26.66 0.01 -13.08
C GLN A 494 -25.53 0.95 -13.51
N LEU A 495 -24.54 0.46 -14.26
CA LEU A 495 -23.45 1.28 -14.80
C LEU A 495 -23.99 2.36 -15.73
N HIS A 496 -24.91 2.00 -16.64
CA HIS A 496 -25.55 2.96 -17.53
C HIS A 496 -26.34 4.03 -16.77
N GLY A 497 -27.07 3.63 -15.70
CA GLY A 497 -27.75 4.58 -14.83
C GLY A 497 -26.81 5.58 -14.16
N TRP A 498 -25.61 5.15 -13.75
CA TRP A 498 -24.59 6.06 -13.20
C TRP A 498 -24.00 6.98 -14.26
N GLU A 499 -23.81 6.50 -15.50
CA GLU A 499 -23.39 7.36 -16.62
C GLU A 499 -24.43 8.48 -16.86
N GLN A 500 -25.72 8.15 -16.88
CA GLN A 500 -26.80 9.13 -17.01
C GLN A 500 -26.88 10.11 -15.81
N ALA A 501 -26.50 9.66 -14.61
CA ALA A 501 -26.44 10.47 -13.41
C ALA A 501 -25.17 11.35 -13.33
N GLY A 502 -24.30 11.36 -14.36
CA GLY A 502 -23.10 12.21 -14.42
C GLY A 502 -21.82 11.57 -13.87
N TYR A 503 -21.83 10.27 -13.52
CA TYR A 503 -20.66 9.56 -13.01
C TYR A 503 -19.86 8.81 -14.10
N GLY A 504 -20.17 9.00 -15.38
CA GLY A 504 -19.51 8.30 -16.49
C GLY A 504 -18.00 8.55 -16.60
N ASN A 505 -17.53 9.71 -16.15
CA ASN A 505 -16.10 10.07 -16.21
C ASN A 505 -15.25 9.46 -15.09
N LEU A 506 -15.87 8.76 -14.13
CA LEU A 506 -15.13 8.18 -13.01
C LEU A 506 -14.23 7.02 -13.47
N PRO A 507 -13.01 6.90 -12.89
CA PRO A 507 -12.16 5.74 -13.12
C PRO A 507 -12.69 4.49 -12.44
N ILE A 508 -12.20 3.35 -12.88
CA ILE A 508 -12.58 2.03 -12.37
C ILE A 508 -11.54 1.52 -11.36
N CYS A 509 -12.03 1.00 -10.25
CA CYS A 509 -11.27 0.22 -9.28
C CYS A 509 -11.65 -1.26 -9.42
N MET A 510 -10.81 -2.03 -10.11
CA MET A 510 -11.02 -3.47 -10.23
C MET A 510 -10.73 -4.17 -8.90
N ALA A 511 -11.72 -4.88 -8.37
CA ALA A 511 -11.63 -5.64 -7.13
C ALA A 511 -11.64 -7.14 -7.44
N LYS A 512 -10.45 -7.76 -7.40
CA LYS A 512 -10.23 -9.19 -7.66
C LYS A 512 -9.16 -9.76 -6.73
N THR A 513 -8.95 -11.07 -6.80
CA THR A 513 -7.81 -11.70 -6.11
C THR A 513 -6.49 -11.08 -6.52
N GLN A 514 -5.59 -10.90 -5.57
CA GLN A 514 -4.24 -10.38 -5.80
C GLN A 514 -3.25 -11.44 -6.31
N TYR A 515 -3.60 -12.72 -6.23
CA TYR A 515 -2.67 -13.84 -6.45
C TYR A 515 -2.57 -14.29 -7.92
N SER A 516 -3.39 -13.75 -8.80
CA SER A 516 -3.47 -14.15 -10.20
C SER A 516 -3.90 -12.98 -11.08
N PHE A 517 -3.57 -13.01 -12.36
CA PHE A 517 -4.19 -12.12 -13.36
C PHE A 517 -5.69 -12.46 -13.57
N THR A 518 -6.09 -13.71 -13.30
CA THR A 518 -7.49 -14.14 -13.37
C THR A 518 -8.27 -13.81 -12.08
N THR A 519 -9.50 -14.24 -11.99
CA THR A 519 -10.33 -14.19 -10.78
C THR A 519 -10.18 -15.44 -9.90
N ASP A 520 -9.41 -16.45 -10.34
CA ASP A 520 -9.08 -17.64 -9.57
C ASP A 520 -7.66 -17.50 -8.96
N PRO A 521 -7.51 -17.51 -7.62
CA PRO A 521 -6.21 -17.34 -6.95
C PRO A 521 -5.22 -18.50 -7.21
N ASN A 522 -5.68 -19.65 -7.72
CA ASN A 522 -4.85 -20.82 -7.95
C ASN A 522 -4.18 -20.82 -9.33
N VAL A 523 -4.68 -20.03 -10.27
CA VAL A 523 -4.10 -19.91 -11.61
C VAL A 523 -2.89 -18.98 -11.58
N ARG A 524 -1.69 -19.53 -11.71
CA ARG A 524 -0.40 -18.81 -11.63
C ARG A 524 0.20 -18.52 -13.02
N GLY A 525 1.34 -17.85 -13.03
CA GLY A 525 2.07 -17.52 -14.26
C GLY A 525 1.43 -16.34 -15.00
N ALA A 526 1.28 -16.45 -16.31
CA ALA A 526 0.73 -15.41 -17.18
C ALA A 526 -0.44 -15.95 -18.04
N PRO A 527 -1.60 -16.27 -17.44
CA PRO A 527 -2.76 -16.79 -18.16
C PRO A 527 -3.32 -15.75 -19.15
N GLU A 528 -3.92 -16.24 -20.25
CA GLU A 528 -4.55 -15.45 -21.30
C GLU A 528 -5.91 -16.03 -21.69
N GLY A 529 -6.77 -15.20 -22.30
CA GLY A 529 -8.04 -15.62 -22.88
C GLY A 529 -9.11 -16.05 -21.88
N HIS A 530 -8.87 -15.86 -20.57
CA HIS A 530 -9.83 -16.20 -19.51
C HIS A 530 -10.98 -15.19 -19.45
N SER A 531 -12.10 -15.60 -18.85
CA SER A 531 -13.24 -14.73 -18.60
C SER A 531 -13.07 -14.00 -17.26
N VAL A 532 -13.51 -12.73 -17.21
CA VAL A 532 -13.59 -11.93 -15.99
C VAL A 532 -15.05 -11.67 -15.65
N PRO A 533 -15.66 -12.42 -14.71
CA PRO A 533 -17.03 -12.18 -14.27
C PRO A 533 -17.10 -10.98 -13.32
N ILE A 534 -17.98 -10.04 -13.62
CA ILE A 534 -18.36 -8.94 -12.71
C ILE A 534 -19.56 -9.41 -11.90
N ARG A 535 -19.40 -9.53 -10.59
CA ARG A 535 -20.46 -9.98 -9.66
C ARG A 535 -21.28 -8.83 -9.10
N GLU A 536 -20.63 -7.69 -8.91
CA GLU A 536 -21.24 -6.51 -8.30
C GLU A 536 -20.48 -5.26 -8.76
N VAL A 537 -21.15 -4.12 -8.81
CA VAL A 537 -20.53 -2.80 -8.96
C VAL A 537 -20.99 -1.89 -7.83
N ARG A 538 -20.07 -1.05 -7.33
CA ARG A 538 -20.34 -0.07 -6.27
C ARG A 538 -19.85 1.30 -6.70
N LEU A 539 -20.65 2.31 -6.45
CA LEU A 539 -20.26 3.70 -6.68
C LEU A 539 -19.73 4.29 -5.37
N ALA A 540 -18.44 4.57 -5.33
CA ALA A 540 -17.81 5.36 -4.28
C ALA A 540 -17.80 6.83 -4.74
N ALA A 541 -18.95 7.49 -4.60
CA ALA A 541 -19.18 8.83 -5.17
C ALA A 541 -18.29 9.90 -4.54
N GLY A 542 -18.06 9.83 -3.24
CA GLY A 542 -17.18 10.73 -2.51
C GLY A 542 -15.71 10.50 -2.86
N ALA A 543 -15.25 9.26 -2.90
CA ALA A 543 -13.90 8.92 -3.35
C ALA A 543 -13.71 9.18 -4.85
N GLY A 544 -14.79 9.15 -5.63
CA GLY A 544 -14.81 9.47 -7.05
C GLY A 544 -14.24 8.36 -7.91
N PHE A 545 -14.63 7.10 -7.70
CA PHE A 545 -14.38 5.96 -8.58
C PHE A 545 -15.51 4.92 -8.49
N VAL A 546 -15.57 4.04 -9.48
CA VAL A 546 -16.50 2.91 -9.49
C VAL A 546 -15.73 1.63 -9.19
N VAL A 547 -16.18 0.86 -8.20
CA VAL A 547 -15.59 -0.46 -7.86
C VAL A 547 -16.30 -1.54 -8.69
N ALA A 548 -15.52 -2.33 -9.42
CA ALA A 548 -16.01 -3.52 -10.14
C ALA A 548 -15.51 -4.78 -9.43
N ILE A 549 -16.42 -5.52 -8.79
CA ILE A 549 -16.09 -6.71 -7.99
C ILE A 549 -16.15 -7.94 -8.89
N CYS A 550 -14.99 -8.58 -9.08
CA CYS A 550 -14.77 -9.66 -10.03
C CYS A 550 -14.59 -11.04 -9.35
N GLY A 551 -14.78 -11.14 -8.05
CA GLY A 551 -14.56 -12.38 -7.29
C GLY A 551 -15.09 -12.27 -5.88
N GLU A 552 -14.66 -13.18 -5.02
CA GLU A 552 -14.93 -13.07 -3.58
C GLU A 552 -14.00 -12.06 -2.95
N ILE A 553 -14.49 -10.85 -2.74
CA ILE A 553 -13.76 -9.77 -2.09
C ILE A 553 -14.27 -9.58 -0.67
N MET A 554 -13.34 -9.65 0.26
CA MET A 554 -13.62 -9.60 1.69
C MET A 554 -13.31 -8.19 2.21
N THR A 555 -14.34 -7.44 2.55
CA THR A 555 -14.22 -6.10 3.18
C THR A 555 -14.13 -6.17 4.70
N MET A 556 -14.39 -7.33 5.30
CA MET A 556 -14.14 -7.66 6.70
C MET A 556 -13.39 -8.98 6.77
N PRO A 557 -12.05 -8.98 6.79
CA PRO A 557 -11.26 -10.20 6.98
C PRO A 557 -11.55 -10.87 8.33
N GLY A 558 -11.36 -12.18 8.39
CA GLY A 558 -11.38 -12.89 9.67
C GLY A 558 -9.97 -13.14 10.17
N LEU A 559 -9.81 -13.33 11.47
CA LEU A 559 -8.58 -13.87 12.04
C LEU A 559 -8.32 -15.28 11.48
N PRO A 560 -7.06 -15.64 11.15
CA PRO A 560 -6.69 -16.99 10.74
C PRO A 560 -6.78 -17.98 11.90
N GLY A 561 -6.61 -19.27 11.62
CA GLY A 561 -6.65 -20.33 12.66
C GLY A 561 -5.55 -20.18 13.73
N LYS A 562 -4.43 -19.53 13.38
CA LYS A 562 -3.37 -19.12 14.31
C LYS A 562 -3.05 -17.65 14.00
N PRO A 563 -3.70 -16.70 14.68
CA PRO A 563 -3.45 -15.29 14.48
C PRO A 563 -2.11 -14.86 15.11
N ALA A 564 -1.48 -13.83 14.56
CA ALA A 564 -0.27 -13.24 15.12
C ALA A 564 -0.48 -12.76 16.58
N ALA A 565 -1.69 -12.40 16.93
CA ALA A 565 -2.11 -12.04 18.29
C ALA A 565 -1.76 -13.09 19.36
N GLU A 566 -1.63 -14.38 19.00
CA GLU A 566 -1.24 -15.43 19.95
C GLU A 566 0.25 -15.35 20.36
N THR A 567 1.08 -14.67 19.57
CA THR A 567 2.52 -14.55 19.78
C THR A 567 2.98 -13.14 20.14
N ILE A 568 2.09 -12.14 19.96
CA ILE A 568 2.36 -10.76 20.34
C ILE A 568 2.11 -10.60 21.84
N GLY A 569 3.11 -10.13 22.58
CA GLY A 569 3.03 -9.94 24.02
C GLY A 569 4.04 -8.94 24.54
N LEU A 570 4.16 -8.87 25.86
CA LEU A 570 5.20 -8.08 26.53
C LEU A 570 6.16 -9.05 27.24
N ASN A 571 7.45 -8.76 27.13
CA ASN A 571 8.46 -9.43 27.94
C ASN A 571 8.44 -8.90 29.40
N PRO A 572 9.22 -9.49 30.33
CA PRO A 572 9.27 -9.03 31.73
C PRO A 572 9.69 -7.57 31.91
N GLU A 573 10.41 -7.01 30.94
CA GLU A 573 10.87 -5.62 30.91
C GLU A 573 9.81 -4.66 30.33
N GLY A 574 8.64 -5.17 29.91
CA GLY A 574 7.55 -4.40 29.34
C GLY A 574 7.75 -4.04 27.87
N GLN A 575 8.69 -4.69 27.17
CA GLN A 575 8.90 -4.48 25.74
C GLN A 575 8.04 -5.45 24.92
N ILE A 576 7.58 -5.00 23.75
CA ILE A 576 6.76 -5.80 22.84
C ILE A 576 7.60 -6.93 22.22
N GLU A 577 7.05 -8.13 22.19
CA GLU A 577 7.61 -9.29 21.50
C GLU A 577 6.60 -9.81 20.48
N GLY A 578 7.08 -10.48 19.43
CA GLY A 578 6.26 -11.12 18.42
C GLY A 578 5.60 -10.17 17.42
N LEU A 579 5.93 -8.88 17.43
CA LEU A 579 5.39 -7.89 16.47
C LEU A 579 6.19 -7.88 15.15
N PHE A 580 6.74 -8.94 14.66
CA PHE A 580 7.56 -9.15 13.44
C PHE A 580 9.07 -9.24 13.67
#